data_b487d9982b1aa7a8a7ab234791145c57
#
_entry.id   b487d9982b1aa7a8a7ab234791145c57
#
_cell.length_a   1.000
_cell.length_b   1.000
_cell.length_c   1.000
_cell.angle_alpha   90.00
_cell.angle_beta   90.00
_cell.angle_gamma   90.00
#
_symmetry.space_group_name_H-M   'P 1'
#
loop_
_entity.id
_entity.type
_entity.pdbx_description
1 polymer ?
#
loop_
_entity_poly.entity_id
_entity_poly.type
_entity_poly.pdbx_seq_one_letter_code
_entity_poly.pdbx_strand_id
1 'polypeptide(L)'
;MQISKIIKWLPVVLSVLGALGYSSRDTELIRTGVSVAATLAQGDNIGLEKVNEWLGENVVKATSGTKAEAKPKPEQKQKSSRQSYTYNGKIIKIHDGDTMHIIDNDGRKHKIRMAYIDAPEINQAYGTQSQDNLIDAALNKKAKVRVFEADRYQREVAQVSVGTIDLNLMQIRDGAAWHYESYAKKQ
;
A
#
# COMPACT_ATOMS: atom_id res chain seq x y z
N MET A 1 11.93 -26.87 12.31
CA MET A 1 11.09 -26.24 13.37
C MET A 1 9.86 -27.11 13.51
N GLN A 2 9.60 -27.72 14.68
CA GLN A 2 8.54 -28.72 14.82
C GLN A 2 7.16 -28.07 14.75
N ILE A 3 6.30 -28.58 13.90
CA ILE A 3 4.90 -28.12 13.66
C ILE A 3 4.08 -28.07 14.95
N SER A 4 4.35 -29.00 15.89
CA SER A 4 3.71 -29.03 17.21
C SER A 4 3.90 -27.77 18.05
N LYS A 5 4.98 -27.00 17.83
CA LYS A 5 5.22 -25.73 18.51
C LYS A 5 4.34 -24.61 17.94
N ILE A 6 4.09 -24.63 16.63
CA ILE A 6 3.24 -23.62 15.94
C ILE A 6 1.79 -23.74 16.43
N ILE A 7 1.27 -24.95 16.59
CA ILE A 7 -0.12 -25.17 17.04
C ILE A 7 -0.34 -24.65 18.46
N LYS A 8 0.65 -24.78 19.36
CA LYS A 8 0.54 -24.27 20.75
C LYS A 8 0.42 -22.73 20.83
N TRP A 9 0.97 -22.01 19.87
CA TRP A 9 0.91 -20.54 19.83
C TRP A 9 -0.26 -19.99 19.03
N LEU A 10 -1.01 -20.85 18.36
CA LEU A 10 -2.15 -20.46 17.52
C LEU A 10 -3.21 -19.64 18.28
N PRO A 11 -3.62 -19.97 19.52
CA PRO A 11 -4.57 -19.15 20.27
C PRO A 11 -4.06 -17.74 20.58
N VAL A 12 -2.75 -17.60 20.84
CA VAL A 12 -2.12 -16.31 21.11
C VAL A 12 -2.09 -15.45 19.85
N VAL A 13 -1.72 -16.05 18.72
CA VAL A 13 -1.70 -15.36 17.43
C VAL A 13 -3.11 -14.90 17.02
N LEU A 14 -4.13 -15.74 17.20
CA LEU A 14 -5.52 -15.39 16.92
C LEU A 14 -6.06 -14.28 17.83
N SER A 15 -5.65 -14.27 19.10
CA SER A 15 -6.00 -13.18 20.03
C SER A 15 -5.39 -11.85 19.62
N VAL A 16 -4.12 -11.86 19.18
CA VAL A 16 -3.42 -10.66 18.67
C VAL A 16 -4.05 -10.16 17.38
N LEU A 17 -4.42 -11.06 16.46
CA LEU A 17 -5.11 -10.68 15.21
C LEU A 17 -6.47 -10.06 15.50
N GLY A 18 -7.24 -10.59 16.46
CA GLY A 18 -8.49 -9.99 16.92
C GLY A 18 -8.31 -8.58 17.49
N ALA A 19 -7.25 -8.35 18.25
CA ALA A 19 -6.89 -7.01 18.77
C ALA A 19 -6.48 -6.01 17.68
N LEU A 20 -5.99 -6.51 16.53
CA LEU A 20 -5.63 -5.71 15.36
C LEU A 20 -6.81 -5.46 14.41
N GLY A 21 -8.04 -5.86 14.79
CA GLY A 21 -9.26 -5.58 14.03
C GLY A 21 -9.60 -6.59 12.92
N TYR A 22 -8.97 -7.76 12.92
CA TYR A 22 -9.38 -8.85 12.03
C TYR A 22 -10.73 -9.42 12.44
N SER A 23 -11.58 -9.68 11.45
CA SER A 23 -12.93 -10.25 11.67
C SER A 23 -12.85 -11.65 12.27
N SER A 24 -13.86 -12.04 13.09
CA SER A 24 -13.98 -13.40 13.62
C SER A 24 -14.06 -14.46 12.50
N ARG A 25 -14.54 -14.12 11.31
CA ARG A 25 -14.53 -15.01 10.14
C ARG A 25 -13.11 -15.25 9.59
N ASP A 26 -12.28 -14.23 9.58
CA ASP A 26 -10.90 -14.33 9.08
C ASP A 26 -10.05 -15.19 10.02
N THR A 27 -10.29 -15.07 11.34
CA THR A 27 -9.61 -15.88 12.34
C THR A 27 -10.04 -17.36 12.32
N GLU A 28 -11.30 -17.64 12.02
CA GLU A 28 -11.81 -19.04 11.85
C GLU A 28 -11.23 -19.70 10.59
N LEU A 29 -11.14 -18.99 9.47
CA LEU A 29 -10.51 -19.51 8.25
C LEU A 29 -9.03 -19.83 8.45
N ILE A 30 -8.29 -18.98 9.16
CA ILE A 30 -6.88 -19.20 9.49
C ILE A 30 -6.75 -20.42 10.40
N ARG A 31 -7.61 -20.55 11.43
CA ARG A 31 -7.61 -21.68 12.37
C ARG A 31 -7.84 -22.99 11.65
N THR A 32 -8.83 -23.04 10.76
CA THR A 32 -9.18 -24.24 10.00
C THR A 32 -8.08 -24.62 9.00
N GLY A 33 -7.54 -23.64 8.28
CA GLY A 33 -6.43 -23.87 7.34
C GLY A 33 -5.17 -24.39 8.01
N VAL A 34 -4.79 -23.86 9.18
CA VAL A 34 -3.64 -24.34 9.95
C VAL A 34 -3.89 -25.75 10.50
N SER A 35 -5.13 -26.06 10.92
CA SER A 35 -5.49 -27.41 11.39
C SER A 35 -5.34 -28.45 10.28
N VAL A 36 -5.87 -28.18 9.08
CA VAL A 36 -5.75 -29.06 7.91
C VAL A 36 -4.28 -29.25 7.51
N ALA A 37 -3.52 -28.17 7.45
CA ALA A 37 -2.09 -28.25 7.12
C ALA A 37 -1.28 -29.04 8.16
N ALA A 38 -1.63 -28.93 9.44
CA ALA A 38 -0.98 -29.68 10.51
C ALA A 38 -1.26 -31.19 10.43
N THR A 39 -2.48 -31.58 10.07
CA THR A 39 -2.86 -32.98 9.91
C THR A 39 -2.21 -33.62 8.68
N LEU A 40 -2.12 -32.88 7.56
CA LEU A 40 -1.40 -33.32 6.37
C LEU A 40 0.11 -33.51 6.64
N ALA A 41 0.70 -32.66 7.48
CA ALA A 41 2.12 -32.74 7.83
C ALA A 41 2.45 -33.87 8.82
N GLN A 42 1.46 -34.43 9.52
CA GLN A 42 1.62 -35.59 10.41
C GLN A 42 1.51 -36.93 9.66
N GLY A 43 1.22 -36.93 8.35
CA GLY A 43 1.09 -38.13 7.54
C GLY A 43 -0.19 -38.89 7.75
N ASP A 44 -1.16 -38.34 8.48
CA ASP A 44 -2.50 -38.90 8.62
C ASP A 44 -3.22 -38.81 7.27
N ASN A 45 -3.71 -39.93 6.80
CA ASN A 45 -4.39 -40.07 5.51
C ASN A 45 -5.78 -39.40 5.59
N ILE A 46 -5.78 -38.06 5.56
CA ILE A 46 -7.03 -37.31 5.34
C ILE A 46 -7.43 -37.60 3.91
N GLY A 47 -8.46 -38.38 3.71
CA GLY A 47 -8.98 -38.65 2.38
C GLY A 47 -9.21 -37.33 1.63
N LEU A 48 -8.79 -37.28 0.37
CA LEU A 48 -9.00 -36.11 -0.53
C LEU A 48 -10.46 -35.60 -0.50
N GLU A 49 -11.40 -36.43 -0.11
CA GLU A 49 -12.81 -36.09 0.10
C GLU A 49 -13.01 -34.99 1.15
N LYS A 50 -12.35 -35.08 2.32
CA LYS A 50 -12.46 -34.02 3.37
C LYS A 50 -11.83 -32.70 2.97
N VAL A 51 -10.76 -32.75 2.19
CA VAL A 51 -10.13 -31.55 1.66
C VAL A 51 -11.04 -30.90 0.60
N ASN A 52 -11.64 -31.70 -0.29
CA ASN A 52 -12.57 -31.22 -1.30
C ASN A 52 -13.90 -30.73 -0.68
N GLU A 53 -14.41 -31.36 0.38
CA GLU A 53 -15.56 -30.90 1.12
C GLU A 53 -15.29 -29.54 1.78
N TRP A 54 -14.13 -29.38 2.43
CA TRP A 54 -13.72 -28.09 3.01
C TRP A 54 -13.53 -26.99 1.94
N LEU A 55 -12.90 -27.31 0.82
CA LEU A 55 -12.75 -26.38 -0.31
C LEU A 55 -14.11 -26.03 -0.93
N GLY A 56 -15.01 -27.02 -1.10
CA GLY A 56 -16.35 -26.81 -1.65
C GLY A 56 -17.20 -25.89 -0.76
N GLU A 57 -17.25 -26.13 0.54
CA GLU A 57 -18.01 -25.28 1.47
C GLU A 57 -17.48 -23.85 1.57
N ASN A 58 -16.17 -23.68 1.58
CA ASN A 58 -15.58 -22.34 1.74
C ASN A 58 -15.56 -21.54 0.44
N VAL A 59 -15.43 -22.21 -0.71
CA VAL A 59 -15.57 -21.56 -2.03
C VAL A 59 -17.01 -21.13 -2.29
N VAL A 60 -18.00 -21.98 -1.97
CA VAL A 60 -19.43 -21.65 -2.12
C VAL A 60 -19.84 -20.52 -1.19
N LYS A 61 -19.32 -20.47 0.05
CA LYS A 61 -19.56 -19.36 1.00
C LYS A 61 -18.91 -18.07 0.53
N ALA A 62 -17.78 -18.15 -0.17
CA ALA A 62 -17.12 -16.98 -0.75
C ALA A 62 -17.85 -16.45 -2.01
N THR A 63 -18.53 -17.34 -2.78
CA THR A 63 -19.24 -16.96 -4.00
C THR A 63 -20.73 -16.68 -3.81
N SER A 64 -21.38 -17.21 -2.78
CA SER A 64 -22.80 -16.96 -2.48
C SER A 64 -23.08 -15.69 -1.67
N GLY A 65 -22.03 -14.95 -1.31
CA GLY A 65 -22.14 -13.63 -0.64
C GLY A 65 -22.43 -12.46 -1.58
N THR A 66 -22.60 -12.70 -2.88
CA THR A 66 -22.86 -11.64 -3.88
C THR A 66 -24.20 -11.85 -4.57
N LYS A 67 -25.30 -11.78 -3.83
CA LYS A 67 -26.60 -11.37 -4.40
C LYS A 67 -27.47 -10.73 -3.32
N ALA A 68 -27.10 -9.52 -2.93
CA ALA A 68 -28.04 -8.52 -2.50
C ALA A 68 -27.75 -7.31 -3.39
N GLU A 69 -28.70 -7.01 -4.29
CA GLU A 69 -28.79 -5.73 -4.97
C GLU A 69 -28.88 -4.62 -3.91
N ALA A 70 -27.72 -4.18 -3.43
CA ALA A 70 -27.62 -2.85 -2.85
C ALA A 70 -27.56 -1.91 -4.05
N LYS A 71 -28.67 -1.17 -4.30
CA LYS A 71 -28.62 0.08 -5.06
C LYS A 71 -27.34 0.80 -4.72
N PRO A 72 -26.55 1.26 -5.70
CA PRO A 72 -25.37 2.05 -5.41
C PRO A 72 -25.83 3.22 -4.58
N LYS A 73 -25.46 3.21 -3.29
CA LYS A 73 -25.48 4.40 -2.44
C LYS A 73 -24.70 5.45 -3.25
N PRO A 74 -25.26 6.61 -3.56
CA PRO A 74 -24.52 7.58 -4.35
C PRO A 74 -23.20 7.79 -3.64
N GLU A 75 -22.11 7.49 -4.33
CA GLU A 75 -20.78 7.90 -3.95
C GLU A 75 -20.90 9.40 -3.66
N GLN A 76 -20.93 9.73 -2.38
CA GLN A 76 -20.67 11.09 -1.99
C GLN A 76 -19.26 11.34 -2.51
N LYS A 77 -19.17 11.91 -3.72
CA LYS A 77 -18.03 12.70 -4.13
C LYS A 77 -17.82 13.69 -2.99
N GLN A 78 -17.00 13.31 -2.02
CA GLN A 78 -16.37 14.28 -1.15
C GLN A 78 -15.70 15.23 -2.11
N LYS A 79 -16.32 16.38 -2.33
CA LYS A 79 -15.67 17.58 -2.81
C LYS A 79 -14.59 17.86 -1.76
N SER A 80 -13.45 17.20 -1.92
CA SER A 80 -12.21 17.61 -1.30
C SER A 80 -12.06 19.07 -1.71
N SER A 81 -12.28 19.97 -0.79
CA SER A 81 -11.94 21.37 -0.98
C SER A 81 -10.47 21.36 -1.36
N ARG A 82 -10.14 21.79 -2.59
CA ARG A 82 -8.78 21.91 -3.12
C ARG A 82 -8.03 23.00 -2.35
N GLN A 83 -7.80 22.79 -1.08
CA GLN A 83 -7.02 23.69 -0.26
C GLN A 83 -5.61 23.14 -0.25
N SER A 84 -4.75 23.74 -1.10
CA SER A 84 -3.32 23.42 -1.07
C SER A 84 -2.76 23.79 0.30
N TYR A 85 -1.98 22.90 0.89
CA TYR A 85 -1.31 23.15 2.16
C TYR A 85 0.18 22.77 2.07
N THR A 86 0.94 23.29 3.01
CA THR A 86 2.39 23.09 3.01
C THR A 86 2.85 22.61 4.38
N TYR A 87 3.77 21.65 4.41
CA TYR A 87 4.44 21.21 5.62
C TYR A 87 5.92 20.91 5.37
N ASN A 88 6.67 20.73 6.44
CA ASN A 88 8.06 20.29 6.40
C ASN A 88 8.16 18.89 7.01
N GLY A 89 9.06 18.06 6.46
CA GLY A 89 9.28 16.73 6.97
C GLY A 89 10.62 16.16 6.50
N LYS A 90 10.91 14.94 6.92
CA LYS A 90 12.11 14.19 6.52
C LYS A 90 11.72 13.11 5.52
N ILE A 91 12.40 13.04 4.38
CA ILE A 91 12.24 11.97 3.40
C ILE A 91 12.88 10.70 3.96
N ILE A 92 12.08 9.65 4.17
CA ILE A 92 12.50 8.41 4.84
C ILE A 92 12.59 7.21 3.91
N LYS A 93 11.91 7.27 2.76
CA LYS A 93 11.92 6.21 1.76
C LYS A 93 11.56 6.77 0.38
N ILE A 94 12.22 6.26 -0.64
CA ILE A 94 11.92 6.52 -2.05
C ILE A 94 11.56 5.17 -2.67
N HIS A 95 10.41 5.11 -3.36
CA HIS A 95 9.90 3.88 -3.97
C HIS A 95 10.32 3.75 -5.42
N ASP A 96 10.27 4.85 -6.14
CA ASP A 96 10.59 5.02 -7.55
C ASP A 96 10.96 6.48 -7.82
N GLY A 97 11.07 6.88 -9.07
CA GLY A 97 11.49 8.24 -9.46
C GLY A 97 10.50 9.36 -9.16
N ASP A 98 9.29 9.04 -8.67
CA ASP A 98 8.26 10.05 -8.37
C ASP A 98 7.38 9.74 -7.16
N THR A 99 7.67 8.66 -6.44
CA THR A 99 6.92 8.25 -5.26
C THR A 99 7.82 8.08 -4.04
N MET A 100 7.50 8.75 -2.93
CA MET A 100 8.28 8.70 -1.70
C MET A 100 7.43 8.72 -0.45
N HIS A 101 8.06 8.41 0.70
CA HIS A 101 7.48 8.60 2.02
C HIS A 101 8.24 9.69 2.78
N ILE A 102 7.47 10.53 3.46
CA ILE A 102 7.96 11.63 4.30
C ILE A 102 7.36 11.47 5.69
N ILE A 103 8.13 11.73 6.73
CA ILE A 103 7.62 11.93 8.09
C ILE A 103 7.65 13.43 8.38
N ASP A 104 6.50 14.01 8.74
CA ASP A 104 6.39 15.41 9.12
C ASP A 104 6.97 15.68 10.54
N ASN A 105 6.97 16.93 10.95
CA ASN A 105 7.49 17.32 12.28
C ASN A 105 6.63 16.81 13.45
N ASP A 106 5.37 16.41 13.17
CA ASP A 106 4.46 15.82 14.15
C ASP A 106 4.58 14.28 14.21
N GLY A 107 5.48 13.67 13.42
CA GLY A 107 5.71 12.24 13.36
C GLY A 107 4.73 11.48 12.46
N ARG A 108 3.87 12.17 11.69
CA ARG A 108 2.93 11.54 10.78
C ARG A 108 3.63 11.15 9.50
N LYS A 109 3.30 9.96 8.99
CA LYS A 109 3.86 9.44 7.75
C LYS A 109 2.95 9.76 6.57
N HIS A 110 3.51 10.41 5.56
CA HIS A 110 2.85 10.79 4.32
C HIS A 110 3.39 9.97 3.15
N LYS A 111 2.53 9.56 2.25
CA LYS A 111 2.90 8.95 0.96
C LYS A 111 2.68 9.99 -0.14
N ILE A 112 3.77 10.36 -0.79
CA ILE A 112 3.81 11.43 -1.79
C ILE A 112 3.88 10.84 -3.19
N ARG A 113 3.08 11.37 -4.10
CA ARG A 113 3.24 11.29 -5.55
C ARG A 113 3.66 12.66 -6.05
N MET A 114 4.85 12.75 -6.61
CA MET A 114 5.36 14.04 -7.09
C MET A 114 4.49 14.55 -8.24
N ALA A 115 4.06 15.80 -8.12
CA ALA A 115 3.14 16.43 -9.06
C ALA A 115 3.82 16.73 -10.40
N TYR A 116 3.06 16.73 -11.49
CA TYR A 116 3.45 17.15 -12.84
C TYR A 116 4.52 16.29 -13.51
N ILE A 117 4.99 15.23 -12.90
CA ILE A 117 5.98 14.33 -13.47
C ILE A 117 5.47 12.91 -13.51
N ASP A 118 6.06 12.11 -14.38
CA ASP A 118 5.86 10.67 -14.47
C ASP A 118 7.22 10.01 -14.68
N ALA A 119 7.59 9.13 -13.75
CA ALA A 119 8.85 8.41 -13.79
C ALA A 119 8.63 6.96 -14.20
N PRO A 120 9.62 6.29 -14.80
CA PRO A 120 9.53 4.87 -15.07
C PRO A 120 9.44 4.08 -13.77
N GLU A 121 8.56 3.09 -13.74
CA GLU A 121 8.44 2.15 -12.63
C GLU A 121 9.74 1.37 -12.45
N ILE A 122 9.99 0.85 -11.23
CA ILE A 122 11.27 0.20 -10.88
C ILE A 122 11.60 -1.00 -11.78
N ASN A 123 10.60 -1.67 -12.33
CA ASN A 123 10.72 -2.83 -13.22
C ASN A 123 10.78 -2.45 -14.71
N GLN A 124 10.73 -1.17 -15.04
CA GLN A 124 10.87 -0.65 -16.39
C GLN A 124 12.31 -0.25 -16.68
N ALA A 125 12.64 -0.09 -17.95
CA ALA A 125 13.92 0.49 -18.37
C ALA A 125 14.09 1.88 -17.72
N TYR A 126 15.29 2.16 -17.21
CA TYR A 126 15.64 3.40 -16.47
C TYR A 126 14.92 3.59 -15.11
N GLY A 127 14.06 2.66 -14.65
CA GLY A 127 13.35 2.80 -13.37
C GLY A 127 14.30 2.89 -12.17
N THR A 128 15.32 2.03 -12.12
CA THR A 128 16.34 2.07 -11.08
C THR A 128 17.16 3.36 -11.12
N GLN A 129 17.58 3.80 -12.30
CA GLN A 129 18.34 5.04 -12.46
C GLN A 129 17.53 6.28 -12.04
N SER A 130 16.24 6.30 -12.36
CA SER A 130 15.33 7.34 -11.92
C SER A 130 15.16 7.38 -10.40
N GLN A 131 15.04 6.21 -9.78
CA GLN A 131 15.00 6.07 -8.32
C GLN A 131 16.30 6.54 -7.67
N ASP A 132 17.45 6.07 -8.18
CA ASP A 132 18.78 6.39 -7.65
C ASP A 132 19.06 7.89 -7.71
N ASN A 133 18.69 8.56 -8.82
CA ASN A 133 18.79 10.01 -8.93
C ASN A 133 18.05 10.74 -7.80
N LEU A 134 16.85 10.29 -7.49
CA LEU A 134 16.04 10.87 -6.41
C LEU A 134 16.58 10.49 -5.02
N ILE A 135 17.13 9.30 -4.84
CA ILE A 135 17.78 8.84 -3.59
C ILE A 135 18.96 9.75 -3.26
N ASP A 136 19.87 9.97 -4.19
CA ASP A 136 21.08 10.79 -4.01
C ASP A 136 20.73 12.24 -3.67
N ALA A 137 19.71 12.76 -4.33
CA ALA A 137 19.26 14.13 -4.12
C ALA A 137 18.50 14.35 -2.81
N ALA A 138 17.76 13.34 -2.31
CA ALA A 138 16.67 13.61 -1.38
C ALA A 138 16.59 12.69 -0.15
N LEU A 139 17.09 11.45 -0.22
CA LEU A 139 16.91 10.49 0.89
C LEU A 139 17.54 11.01 2.19
N ASN A 140 16.80 10.86 3.29
CA ASN A 140 17.17 11.31 4.63
C ASN A 140 17.29 12.84 4.81
N LYS A 141 17.01 13.64 3.80
CA LYS A 141 17.06 15.11 3.87
C LYS A 141 15.73 15.69 4.35
N LYS A 142 15.79 16.90 4.90
CA LYS A 142 14.60 17.69 5.24
C LYS A 142 14.03 18.29 3.96
N ALA A 143 12.71 18.13 3.78
CA ALA A 143 11.99 18.64 2.62
C ALA A 143 10.86 19.57 3.03
N LYS A 144 10.54 20.51 2.17
CA LYS A 144 9.31 21.28 2.15
C LYS A 144 8.38 20.67 1.12
N VAL A 145 7.16 20.35 1.52
CA VAL A 145 6.14 19.70 0.71
C VAL A 145 4.96 20.65 0.53
N ARG A 146 4.61 20.94 -0.71
CA ARG A 146 3.41 21.68 -1.08
C ARG A 146 2.42 20.71 -1.70
N VAL A 147 1.39 20.35 -0.95
CA VAL A 147 0.32 19.43 -1.38
C VAL A 147 -0.73 20.20 -2.16
N PHE A 148 -1.15 19.66 -3.30
CA PHE A 148 -2.22 20.23 -4.14
C PHE A 148 -3.54 19.50 -3.95
N GLU A 149 -3.50 18.17 -3.89
CA GLU A 149 -4.66 17.31 -3.73
C GLU A 149 -4.25 15.91 -3.22
N ALA A 150 -5.22 15.08 -2.86
CA ALA A 150 -5.02 13.66 -2.64
C ALA A 150 -5.54 12.89 -3.85
N ASP A 151 -4.80 11.88 -4.30
CA ASP A 151 -5.23 11.01 -5.40
C ASP A 151 -6.20 9.90 -4.89
N ARG A 152 -6.73 9.12 -5.83
CA ARG A 152 -7.63 7.99 -5.52
C ARG A 152 -6.99 6.88 -4.68
N TYR A 153 -5.67 6.85 -4.59
CA TYR A 153 -4.89 5.90 -3.79
C TYR A 153 -4.46 6.48 -2.44
N GLN A 154 -5.02 7.62 -2.05
CA GLN A 154 -4.71 8.35 -0.81
C GLN A 154 -3.23 8.79 -0.73
N ARG A 155 -2.57 9.01 -1.89
CA ARG A 155 -1.28 9.67 -1.94
C ARG A 155 -1.49 11.17 -2.05
N GLU A 156 -0.66 11.94 -1.40
CA GLU A 156 -0.61 13.39 -1.57
C GLU A 156 0.12 13.73 -2.87
N VAL A 157 -0.57 14.38 -3.79
CA VAL A 157 0.02 14.91 -5.02
C VAL A 157 0.68 16.24 -4.69
N ALA A 158 2.00 16.30 -4.75
CA ALA A 158 2.76 17.41 -4.19
C ALA A 158 4.00 17.82 -5.01
N GLN A 159 4.38 19.07 -4.81
CA GLN A 159 5.71 19.58 -5.14
C GLN A 159 6.61 19.43 -3.92
N VAL A 160 7.80 18.89 -4.10
CA VAL A 160 8.75 18.61 -3.02
C VAL A 160 10.06 19.34 -3.27
N SER A 161 10.56 20.07 -2.27
CA SER A 161 11.83 20.80 -2.35
C SER A 161 12.76 20.41 -1.20
N VAL A 162 14.05 20.31 -1.50
CA VAL A 162 15.13 20.13 -0.52
C VAL A 162 16.05 21.34 -0.62
N GLY A 163 16.07 22.17 0.42
CA GLY A 163 16.74 23.47 0.35
C GLY A 163 16.14 24.34 -0.77
N THR A 164 16.94 24.72 -1.75
CA THR A 164 16.51 25.51 -2.93
C THR A 164 16.19 24.64 -4.15
N ILE A 165 16.38 23.32 -4.06
CA ILE A 165 16.20 22.40 -5.18
C ILE A 165 14.75 21.92 -5.21
N ASP A 166 14.05 22.17 -6.31
CA ASP A 166 12.78 21.56 -6.64
C ASP A 166 13.05 20.17 -7.23
N LEU A 167 12.69 19.12 -6.48
CA LEU A 167 12.94 17.74 -6.88
C LEU A 167 12.13 17.32 -8.11
N ASN A 168 10.92 17.84 -8.26
CA ASN A 168 10.05 17.55 -9.40
C ASN A 168 10.73 18.06 -10.70
N LEU A 169 11.21 19.28 -10.68
CA LEU A 169 11.90 19.87 -11.81
C LEU A 169 13.27 19.22 -12.06
N MET A 170 13.98 18.86 -10.99
CA MET A 170 15.27 18.16 -11.06
C MET A 170 15.13 16.84 -11.82
N GLN A 171 14.15 15.99 -11.47
CA GLN A 171 13.90 14.72 -12.13
C GLN A 171 13.69 14.89 -13.65
N ILE A 172 12.98 15.93 -14.08
CA ILE A 172 12.79 16.22 -15.51
C ILE A 172 14.11 16.68 -16.16
N ARG A 173 14.84 17.59 -15.53
CA ARG A 173 16.11 18.14 -16.07
C ARG A 173 17.17 17.08 -16.22
N ASP A 174 17.21 16.13 -15.29
CA ASP A 174 18.18 15.03 -15.29
C ASP A 174 17.75 13.87 -16.22
N GLY A 175 16.58 13.99 -16.89
CA GLY A 175 16.04 12.96 -17.77
C GLY A 175 15.53 11.72 -17.01
N ALA A 176 15.32 11.84 -15.70
CA ALA A 176 14.86 10.76 -14.83
C ALA A 176 13.32 10.62 -14.79
N ALA A 177 12.59 11.63 -15.25
CA ALA A 177 11.14 11.62 -15.39
C ALA A 177 10.67 12.46 -16.57
N TRP A 178 9.44 12.21 -17.03
CA TRP A 178 8.77 13.03 -18.04
C TRP A 178 7.85 14.06 -17.41
N HIS A 179 7.63 15.18 -18.11
CA HIS A 179 6.59 16.12 -17.73
C HIS A 179 5.21 15.57 -18.08
N TYR A 180 4.32 15.47 -17.06
CA TYR A 180 2.97 14.94 -17.22
C TYR A 180 1.96 16.06 -17.46
N GLU A 181 1.77 16.44 -18.74
CA GLU A 181 0.93 17.56 -19.15
C GLU A 181 -0.55 17.46 -18.77
N SER A 182 -1.09 16.25 -18.67
CA SER A 182 -2.51 16.04 -18.39
C SER A 182 -2.98 16.61 -17.06
N TYR A 183 -2.07 16.74 -16.08
CA TYR A 183 -2.34 17.36 -14.79
C TYR A 183 -2.05 18.86 -14.76
N ALA A 184 -1.15 19.36 -15.63
CA ALA A 184 -0.78 20.78 -15.69
C ALA A 184 -1.92 21.68 -16.23
N LYS A 185 -2.82 21.13 -17.04
CA LYS A 185 -3.93 21.87 -17.66
C LYS A 185 -5.15 22.11 -16.76
N LYS A 186 -5.15 21.62 -15.51
CA LYS A 186 -6.29 21.72 -14.57
C LYS A 186 -6.09 22.75 -13.45
N GLN A 187 -5.05 23.58 -13.56
CA GLN A 187 -4.80 24.66 -12.59
C GLN A 187 -5.01 26.02 -13.20
#